data_ad7196967c82f8690257c6ddf8354368
#
_entry.id   ad7196967c82f8690257c6ddf8354368
#
_cell.length_a   1.000
_cell.length_b   1.000
_cell.length_c   1.000
_cell.angle_alpha   90.00
_cell.angle_beta   90.00
_cell.angle_gamma   90.00
#
_symmetry.space_group_name_H-M   'P 1'
#
loop_
_entity.id
_entity.type
_entity.pdbx_description
1 polymer ?
#
loop_
_entity_poly.entity_id
_entity_poly.type
_entity_poly.pdbx_seq_one_letter_code
_entity_poly.pdbx_strand_id
1 'polypeptide(L)'
;MFRNVFVLFITILFIISCKDDDSTMAIARLKESKKKEAVFVTINNNWNFSVTELQPQSQDLVKDWAVWRLFLTELKQKPKNSIGAFQKKTKTLSKLADSLNKTIPQRLQRPAIKSRLVVLLTHIRSLDLYVNLQNIPTQKAIYAIAEINLALGSFQMQLDEIVRKTQIPVENGEPDLIRILDTARAIPDNKKDDLMFPD
;
A
#
# COMPACT_ATOMS: atom_id res chain seq x y z
N MET A 1 16.77 -14.19 73.26
CA MET A 1 16.90 -15.32 72.33
C MET A 1 15.74 -15.46 71.36
N PHE A 2 14.50 -15.44 71.78
CA PHE A 2 13.31 -15.56 70.90
C PHE A 2 13.18 -14.50 69.82
N ARG A 3 13.56 -13.29 70.10
CA ARG A 3 13.47 -12.15 69.11
C ARG A 3 14.39 -12.36 67.88
N ASN A 4 15.58 -12.92 68.09
CA ASN A 4 16.53 -13.15 67.00
C ASN A 4 16.14 -14.40 66.15
N VAL A 5 15.51 -15.42 66.77
CA VAL A 5 14.99 -16.59 66.09
C VAL A 5 13.78 -16.24 65.22
N PHE A 6 12.91 -15.35 65.70
CA PHE A 6 11.75 -14.87 64.97
C PHE A 6 12.15 -14.01 63.76
N VAL A 7 13.17 -13.16 63.84
CA VAL A 7 13.72 -12.40 62.72
C VAL A 7 14.35 -13.33 61.68
N LEU A 8 15.07 -14.36 62.13
CA LEU A 8 15.68 -15.36 61.23
C LEU A 8 14.61 -16.16 60.46
N PHE A 9 13.48 -16.47 61.11
CA PHE A 9 12.40 -17.21 60.49
C PHE A 9 11.66 -16.37 59.44
N ILE A 10 11.49 -15.04 59.69
CA ILE A 10 10.90 -14.10 58.73
C ILE A 10 11.83 -13.92 57.52
N THR A 11 13.16 -13.83 57.70
CA THR A 11 14.09 -13.69 56.58
C THR A 11 14.15 -14.94 55.71
N ILE A 12 13.97 -16.13 56.26
CA ILE A 12 13.91 -17.39 55.49
C ILE A 12 12.62 -17.47 54.63
N LEU A 13 11.50 -16.96 55.14
CA LEU A 13 10.23 -16.94 54.40
C LEU A 13 10.27 -16.04 53.13
N PHE A 14 11.09 -14.97 53.14
CA PHE A 14 11.26 -14.11 51.96
C PHE A 14 12.13 -14.71 50.86
N ILE A 15 12.93 -15.74 51.12
CA ILE A 15 13.82 -16.37 50.12
C ILE A 15 13.10 -17.47 49.32
N ILE A 16 11.96 -17.96 49.77
CA ILE A 16 11.23 -19.06 49.12
C ILE A 16 10.25 -18.58 48.08
N SER A 17 9.96 -17.25 48.02
CA SER A 17 8.89 -16.66 47.18
C SER A 17 9.25 -16.49 45.70
N CYS A 18 10.45 -16.85 45.21
CA CYS A 18 10.89 -16.54 43.85
C CYS A 18 11.04 -17.73 42.91
N LYS A 19 10.50 -18.91 43.19
CA LYS A 19 10.77 -20.11 42.35
C LYS A 19 9.70 -20.50 41.33
N ASP A 20 8.52 -19.88 41.36
CA ASP A 20 7.42 -20.28 40.44
C ASP A 20 7.32 -19.40 39.18
N ASP A 21 8.06 -18.30 39.07
CA ASP A 21 7.95 -17.37 37.96
C ASP A 21 8.68 -17.81 36.67
N ASP A 22 9.76 -18.58 36.79
CA ASP A 22 10.56 -18.98 35.62
C ASP A 22 9.84 -19.99 34.71
N SER A 23 9.08 -20.91 35.26
CA SER A 23 8.34 -21.92 34.50
C SER A 23 7.12 -21.32 33.81
N THR A 24 6.40 -20.44 34.45
CA THR A 24 5.25 -19.72 33.89
C THR A 24 5.68 -18.75 32.80
N MET A 25 6.79 -18.05 32.99
CA MET A 25 7.39 -17.19 31.97
C MET A 25 7.91 -17.97 30.76
N ALA A 26 8.52 -19.13 30.98
CA ALA A 26 8.99 -20.00 29.89
C ALA A 26 7.81 -20.52 29.05
N ILE A 27 6.72 -20.95 29.68
CA ILE A 27 5.49 -21.38 28.98
C ILE A 27 4.86 -20.21 28.21
N ALA A 28 4.79 -19.01 28.80
CA ALA A 28 4.27 -17.83 28.13
C ALA A 28 5.11 -17.45 26.90
N ARG A 29 6.43 -17.48 26.98
CA ARG A 29 7.36 -17.25 25.85
C ARG A 29 7.19 -18.28 24.74
N LEU A 30 7.04 -19.56 25.08
CA LEU A 30 6.78 -20.62 24.11
C LEU A 30 5.42 -20.44 23.40
N LYS A 31 4.40 -20.06 24.13
CA LYS A 31 3.07 -19.77 23.56
C LYS A 31 3.12 -18.57 22.61
N GLU A 32 3.85 -17.52 23.00
CA GLU A 32 4.03 -16.32 22.17
C GLU A 32 4.84 -16.64 20.90
N SER A 33 5.95 -17.42 21.02
CA SER A 33 6.74 -17.80 19.85
C SER A 33 5.94 -18.64 18.85
N LYS A 34 5.16 -19.62 19.32
CA LYS A 34 4.25 -20.40 18.47
C LYS A 34 3.19 -19.54 17.80
N LYS A 35 2.64 -18.55 18.51
CA LYS A 35 1.68 -17.58 17.93
C LYS A 35 2.34 -16.76 16.82
N LYS A 36 3.54 -16.24 17.03
CA LYS A 36 4.31 -15.49 16.03
C LYS A 36 4.65 -16.34 14.81
N GLU A 37 5.02 -17.59 15.03
CA GLU A 37 5.28 -18.53 13.95
C GLU A 37 4.03 -18.84 13.12
N ALA A 38 2.88 -19.08 13.75
CA ALA A 38 1.62 -19.29 13.05
C ALA A 38 1.22 -18.07 12.21
N VAL A 39 1.38 -16.85 12.75
CA VAL A 39 1.15 -15.60 12.02
C VAL A 39 2.11 -15.49 10.83
N PHE A 40 3.40 -15.79 11.04
CA PHE A 40 4.39 -15.78 9.97
C PHE A 40 4.02 -16.75 8.84
N VAL A 41 3.72 -18.00 9.17
CA VAL A 41 3.35 -19.02 8.17
C VAL A 41 2.11 -18.57 7.38
N THR A 42 1.11 -18.05 8.07
CA THR A 42 -0.14 -17.60 7.43
C THR A 42 0.08 -16.43 6.47
N ILE A 43 0.81 -15.39 6.87
CA ILE A 43 1.14 -14.27 5.99
C ILE A 43 2.05 -14.74 4.86
N ASN A 44 3.04 -15.57 5.16
CA ASN A 44 3.99 -16.10 4.20
C ASN A 44 3.29 -16.88 3.07
N ASN A 45 2.30 -17.70 3.39
CA ASN A 45 1.55 -18.47 2.41
C ASN A 45 0.67 -17.60 1.52
N ASN A 46 0.21 -16.47 2.03
CA ASN A 46 -0.64 -15.53 1.30
C ASN A 46 0.14 -14.35 0.66
N TRP A 47 1.46 -14.26 0.88
CA TRP A 47 2.30 -13.24 0.25
C TRP A 47 2.53 -13.59 -1.21
N ASN A 48 1.55 -13.30 -2.02
CA ASN A 48 1.60 -13.53 -3.46
C ASN A 48 1.05 -12.30 -4.17
N PHE A 49 1.90 -11.66 -4.97
CA PHE A 49 1.53 -10.49 -5.75
C PHE A 49 1.58 -10.82 -7.23
N SER A 50 0.42 -10.71 -7.87
CA SER A 50 0.25 -10.93 -9.31
C SER A 50 0.56 -9.62 -10.05
N VAL A 51 1.76 -9.53 -10.58
CA VAL A 51 2.13 -8.42 -11.47
C VAL A 51 1.85 -8.85 -12.89
N THR A 52 0.75 -8.37 -13.47
CA THR A 52 0.41 -8.60 -14.87
C THR A 52 1.45 -7.93 -15.76
N GLU A 53 1.84 -8.59 -16.83
CA GLU A 53 2.69 -7.97 -17.84
C GLU A 53 1.90 -6.93 -18.61
N LEU A 54 2.46 -5.72 -18.70
CA LEU A 54 1.90 -4.66 -19.52
C LEU A 54 2.10 -4.98 -21.02
N GLN A 55 1.21 -4.50 -21.86
CA GLN A 55 1.44 -4.51 -23.31
C GLN A 55 2.73 -3.76 -23.66
N PRO A 56 3.44 -4.13 -24.74
CA PRO A 56 4.74 -3.51 -25.09
C PRO A 56 4.69 -1.98 -25.13
N GLN A 57 3.64 -1.42 -25.72
CA GLN A 57 3.45 0.04 -25.81
C GLN A 57 3.21 0.68 -24.42
N SER A 58 2.53 -0.05 -23.52
CA SER A 58 2.30 0.41 -22.15
C SER A 58 3.55 0.33 -21.28
N GLN A 59 4.44 -0.64 -21.57
CA GLN A 59 5.75 -0.71 -20.95
C GLN A 59 6.58 0.54 -21.24
N ASP A 60 6.50 1.08 -22.47
CA ASP A 60 7.15 2.34 -22.85
C ASP A 60 6.68 3.54 -22.02
N LEU A 61 5.44 3.54 -21.55
CA LEU A 61 4.94 4.62 -20.68
C LEU A 61 5.63 4.67 -19.33
N VAL A 62 6.12 3.53 -18.83
CA VAL A 62 6.71 3.40 -17.49
C VAL A 62 8.20 3.07 -17.50
N LYS A 63 8.83 2.91 -18.66
CA LYS A 63 10.24 2.49 -18.79
C LYS A 63 11.21 3.41 -18.03
N ASP A 64 10.96 4.71 -18.07
CA ASP A 64 11.81 5.71 -17.42
C ASP A 64 11.38 5.99 -15.96
N TRP A 65 10.33 5.35 -15.48
CA TRP A 65 9.87 5.50 -14.11
C TRP A 65 10.61 4.52 -13.18
N ALA A 66 11.81 4.90 -12.78
CA ALA A 66 12.69 4.06 -11.98
C ALA A 66 12.05 3.59 -10.65
N VAL A 67 11.29 4.48 -9.98
CA VAL A 67 10.61 4.15 -8.72
C VAL A 67 9.53 3.08 -8.94
N TRP A 68 8.83 3.08 -10.06
CA TRP A 68 7.86 2.04 -10.41
C TRP A 68 8.54 0.67 -10.55
N ARG A 69 9.65 0.60 -11.27
CA ARG A 69 10.41 -0.66 -11.43
C ARG A 69 10.94 -1.17 -10.09
N LEU A 70 11.48 -0.27 -9.27
CA LEU A 70 11.96 -0.63 -7.94
C LEU A 70 10.83 -1.13 -7.05
N PHE A 71 9.68 -0.46 -7.07
CA PHE A 71 8.49 -0.86 -6.33
C PHE A 71 8.02 -2.27 -6.74
N LEU A 72 7.92 -2.57 -8.03
CA LEU A 72 7.54 -3.90 -8.51
C LEU A 72 8.56 -4.98 -8.12
N THR A 73 9.85 -4.67 -8.17
CA THR A 73 10.92 -5.57 -7.75
C THR A 73 10.81 -5.88 -6.27
N GLU A 74 10.62 -4.86 -5.44
CA GLU A 74 10.42 -5.03 -4.00
C GLU A 74 9.14 -5.81 -3.68
N LEU A 75 8.06 -5.56 -4.41
CA LEU A 75 6.78 -6.26 -4.21
C LEU A 75 6.89 -7.77 -4.49
N LYS A 76 7.61 -8.14 -5.57
CA LYS A 76 7.84 -9.54 -5.96
C LYS A 76 8.73 -10.31 -4.98
N GLN A 77 9.61 -9.61 -4.26
CA GLN A 77 10.53 -10.26 -3.31
C GLN A 77 9.82 -10.64 -2.02
N LYS A 78 9.61 -11.92 -1.83
CA LYS A 78 9.00 -12.47 -0.60
C LYS A 78 9.99 -12.39 0.57
N PRO A 79 9.59 -11.84 1.73
CA PRO A 79 10.42 -11.85 2.92
C PRO A 79 10.63 -13.27 3.44
N LYS A 80 11.80 -13.53 4.03
CA LYS A 80 12.18 -14.86 4.56
C LYS A 80 12.34 -14.78 6.09
N ASN A 81 12.07 -15.90 6.74
CA ASN A 81 12.50 -16.28 8.09
C ASN A 81 11.84 -15.61 9.30
N SER A 82 11.12 -14.50 9.21
CA SER A 82 10.52 -13.91 10.40
C SER A 82 9.45 -12.86 10.12
N ILE A 83 8.59 -12.62 11.11
CA ILE A 83 7.64 -11.49 11.10
C ILE A 83 8.35 -10.15 10.97
N GLY A 84 9.51 -9.97 11.63
CA GLY A 84 10.30 -8.76 11.51
C GLY A 84 10.77 -8.46 10.08
N ALA A 85 11.02 -9.49 9.28
CA ALA A 85 11.34 -9.33 7.86
C ALA A 85 10.13 -8.80 7.06
N PHE A 86 8.90 -9.27 7.37
CA PHE A 86 7.67 -8.72 6.78
C PHE A 86 7.44 -7.27 7.20
N GLN A 87 7.63 -6.94 8.48
CA GLN A 87 7.51 -5.58 9.00
C GLN A 87 8.47 -4.61 8.29
N LYS A 88 9.73 -5.02 8.12
CA LYS A 88 10.71 -4.23 7.38
C LYS A 88 10.34 -4.07 5.91
N LYS A 89 9.84 -5.15 5.28
CA LYS A 89 9.43 -5.15 3.88
C LYS A 89 8.22 -4.25 3.63
N THR A 90 7.17 -4.34 4.44
CA THR A 90 5.97 -3.48 4.31
C THR A 90 6.31 -2.01 4.50
N LYS A 91 7.20 -1.68 5.43
CA LYS A 91 7.69 -0.31 5.63
C LYS A 91 8.47 0.20 4.42
N THR A 92 9.28 -0.64 3.78
CA THR A 92 9.99 -0.29 2.55
C THR A 92 9.01 -0.07 1.40
N LEU A 93 8.03 -0.97 1.22
CA LEU A 93 6.98 -0.82 0.21
C LEU A 93 6.15 0.45 0.41
N SER A 94 5.80 0.78 1.65
CA SER A 94 5.07 2.01 2.00
C SER A 94 5.84 3.26 1.60
N LYS A 95 7.15 3.32 1.88
CA LYS A 95 8.02 4.43 1.46
C LYS A 95 8.15 4.56 -0.06
N LEU A 96 8.29 3.42 -0.76
CA LEU A 96 8.35 3.40 -2.22
C LEU A 96 7.02 3.86 -2.83
N ALA A 97 5.89 3.42 -2.26
CA ALA A 97 4.57 3.85 -2.65
C ALA A 97 4.42 5.38 -2.53
N ASP A 98 4.86 5.99 -1.43
CA ASP A 98 4.87 7.45 -1.26
C ASP A 98 5.73 8.14 -2.33
N SER A 99 6.86 7.52 -2.69
CA SER A 99 7.74 8.03 -3.74
C SER A 99 7.12 7.91 -5.14
N LEU A 100 6.33 6.87 -5.40
CA LEU A 100 5.56 6.75 -6.66
C LEU A 100 4.66 7.96 -6.89
N ASN A 101 3.89 8.35 -5.87
CA ASN A 101 2.97 9.49 -6.00
C ASN A 101 3.70 10.82 -6.31
N LYS A 102 4.93 10.97 -5.83
CA LYS A 102 5.75 12.18 -6.04
C LYS A 102 6.47 12.20 -7.39
N THR A 103 6.68 11.04 -7.99
CA THR A 103 7.52 10.87 -9.19
C THR A 103 6.75 10.42 -10.42
N ILE A 104 5.44 10.63 -10.45
CA ILE A 104 4.60 10.28 -11.61
C ILE A 104 5.15 11.02 -12.84
N PRO A 105 5.51 10.32 -13.93
CA PRO A 105 5.95 10.95 -15.17
C PRO A 105 4.88 11.91 -15.71
N GLN A 106 5.29 13.02 -16.29
CA GLN A 106 4.35 14.06 -16.77
C GLN A 106 3.30 13.50 -17.74
N ARG A 107 3.69 12.62 -18.63
CA ARG A 107 2.76 11.93 -19.57
C ARG A 107 1.70 11.07 -18.89
N LEU A 108 1.91 10.68 -17.61
CA LEU A 108 1.00 9.90 -16.77
C LEU A 108 0.28 10.75 -15.73
N GLN A 109 0.48 12.05 -15.68
CA GLN A 109 -0.18 12.95 -14.72
C GLN A 109 -1.65 13.20 -15.08
N ARG A 110 -2.43 12.12 -15.17
CA ARG A 110 -3.87 12.15 -15.47
C ARG A 110 -4.68 11.82 -14.21
N PRO A 111 -5.86 12.40 -14.01
CA PRO A 111 -6.71 12.10 -12.84
C PRO A 111 -6.95 10.60 -12.65
N ALA A 112 -7.23 9.88 -13.74
CA ALA A 112 -7.46 8.44 -13.71
C ALA A 112 -6.25 7.63 -13.20
N ILE A 113 -5.03 8.03 -13.52
CA ILE A 113 -3.79 7.41 -13.01
C ILE A 113 -3.61 7.75 -11.54
N LYS A 114 -3.74 9.04 -11.18
CA LYS A 114 -3.56 9.51 -9.79
C LYS A 114 -4.54 8.82 -8.83
N SER A 115 -5.81 8.71 -9.19
CA SER A 115 -6.81 8.07 -8.35
C SER A 115 -6.51 6.58 -8.10
N ARG A 116 -6.14 5.82 -9.15
CA ARG A 116 -5.79 4.40 -9.00
C ARG A 116 -4.50 4.20 -8.19
N LEU A 117 -3.53 5.08 -8.40
CA LEU A 117 -2.31 5.06 -7.62
C LEU A 117 -2.60 5.32 -6.13
N VAL A 118 -3.45 6.30 -5.79
CA VAL A 118 -3.85 6.57 -4.41
C VAL A 118 -4.52 5.36 -3.77
N VAL A 119 -5.38 4.63 -4.49
CA VAL A 119 -5.99 3.39 -4.00
C VAL A 119 -4.91 2.35 -3.69
N LEU A 120 -3.98 2.11 -4.61
CA LEU A 120 -2.85 1.19 -4.40
C LEU A 120 -2.03 1.59 -3.16
N LEU A 121 -1.68 2.87 -3.02
CA LEU A 121 -0.96 3.40 -1.85
C LEU A 121 -1.72 3.14 -0.55
N THR A 122 -3.03 3.32 -0.56
CA THR A 122 -3.87 3.12 0.62
C THR A 122 -3.81 1.68 1.11
N HIS A 123 -3.91 0.70 0.20
CA HIS A 123 -3.84 -0.71 0.57
C HIS A 123 -2.44 -1.13 1.03
N ILE A 124 -1.37 -0.57 0.44
CA ILE A 124 0.01 -0.80 0.89
C ILE A 124 0.22 -0.26 2.30
N ARG A 125 -0.26 0.95 2.59
CA ARG A 125 -0.19 1.54 3.94
C ARG A 125 -1.03 0.76 4.95
N SER A 126 -2.17 0.22 4.53
CA SER A 126 -3.01 -0.64 5.38
C SER A 126 -2.27 -1.94 5.71
N LEU A 127 -1.60 -2.57 4.74
CA LEU A 127 -0.77 -3.74 4.98
C LEU A 127 0.38 -3.43 5.95
N ASP A 128 1.09 -2.31 5.73
CA ASP A 128 2.15 -1.86 6.63
C ASP A 128 1.62 -1.63 8.05
N LEU A 129 0.49 -0.95 8.20
CA LEU A 129 -0.16 -0.77 9.48
C LEU A 129 -0.45 -2.10 10.17
N TYR A 130 -1.14 -3.03 9.50
CA TYR A 130 -1.58 -4.28 10.12
C TYR A 130 -0.42 -5.18 10.54
N VAL A 131 0.62 -5.30 9.71
CA VAL A 131 1.78 -6.15 9.99
C VAL A 131 2.66 -5.57 11.10
N ASN A 132 2.60 -4.26 11.35
CA ASN A 132 3.37 -3.60 12.40
C ASN A 132 2.62 -3.45 13.74
N LEU A 133 1.38 -3.93 13.84
CA LEU A 133 0.66 -3.98 15.12
C LEU A 133 1.26 -5.05 16.05
N GLN A 134 1.22 -4.81 17.35
CA GLN A 134 1.67 -5.78 18.36
C GLN A 134 0.89 -7.11 18.26
N ASN A 135 -0.43 -7.03 18.08
CA ASN A 135 -1.29 -8.15 17.74
C ASN A 135 -1.70 -8.04 16.27
N ILE A 136 -1.00 -8.78 15.41
CA ILE A 136 -1.22 -8.73 13.96
C ILE A 136 -2.58 -9.34 13.62
N PRO A 137 -3.53 -8.54 13.08
CA PRO A 137 -4.81 -9.06 12.61
C PRO A 137 -4.61 -9.77 11.27
N THR A 138 -4.23 -11.04 11.30
CA THR A 138 -3.75 -11.81 10.14
C THR A 138 -4.73 -11.76 8.97
N GLN A 139 -6.05 -11.86 9.23
CA GLN A 139 -7.07 -11.80 8.17
C GLN A 139 -7.10 -10.44 7.48
N LYS A 140 -6.92 -9.34 8.22
CA LYS A 140 -6.85 -7.98 7.63
C LYS A 140 -5.58 -7.81 6.79
N ALA A 141 -4.47 -8.41 7.22
CA ALA A 141 -3.23 -8.39 6.44
C ALA A 141 -3.39 -9.17 5.12
N ILE A 142 -4.01 -10.36 5.16
CA ILE A 142 -4.32 -11.14 3.95
C ILE A 142 -5.27 -10.39 3.02
N TYR A 143 -6.32 -9.80 3.57
CA TYR A 143 -7.25 -8.98 2.80
C TYR A 143 -6.54 -7.80 2.12
N ALA A 144 -5.65 -7.11 2.85
CA ALA A 144 -4.87 -6.01 2.26
C ALA A 144 -3.96 -6.49 1.10
N ILE A 145 -3.38 -7.71 1.18
CA ILE A 145 -2.61 -8.30 0.08
C ILE A 145 -3.50 -8.52 -1.16
N ALA A 146 -4.71 -9.04 -0.96
CA ALA A 146 -5.67 -9.23 -2.05
C ALA A 146 -6.06 -7.88 -2.70
N GLU A 147 -6.36 -6.86 -1.88
CA GLU A 147 -6.70 -5.52 -2.35
C GLU A 147 -5.53 -4.84 -3.08
N ILE A 148 -4.29 -5.07 -2.66
CA ILE A 148 -3.10 -4.60 -3.39
C ILE A 148 -3.06 -5.22 -4.80
N ASN A 149 -3.36 -6.52 -4.94
CA ASN A 149 -3.41 -7.17 -6.24
C ASN A 149 -4.48 -6.57 -7.15
N LEU A 150 -5.68 -6.33 -6.63
CA LEU A 150 -6.78 -5.70 -7.38
C LEU A 150 -6.41 -4.27 -7.81
N ALA A 151 -5.86 -3.48 -6.88
CA ALA A 151 -5.46 -2.11 -7.16
C ALA A 151 -4.30 -2.03 -8.18
N LEU A 152 -3.33 -2.97 -8.08
CA LEU A 152 -2.22 -3.08 -9.02
C LEU A 152 -2.74 -3.42 -10.43
N GLY A 153 -3.60 -4.42 -10.55
CA GLY A 153 -4.22 -4.79 -11.82
C GLY A 153 -5.03 -3.63 -12.42
N SER A 154 -5.82 -2.94 -11.61
CA SER A 154 -6.58 -1.76 -12.04
C SER A 154 -5.67 -0.62 -12.54
N PHE A 155 -4.54 -0.41 -11.87
CA PHE A 155 -3.55 0.58 -12.31
C PHE A 155 -2.90 0.18 -13.65
N GLN A 156 -2.52 -1.08 -13.81
CA GLN A 156 -1.92 -1.61 -15.04
C GLN A 156 -2.91 -1.55 -16.23
N MET A 157 -4.17 -1.94 -16.00
CA MET A 157 -5.22 -1.81 -17.02
C MET A 157 -5.44 -0.36 -17.46
N GLN A 158 -5.26 0.62 -16.54
CA GLN A 158 -5.36 2.03 -16.90
C GLN A 158 -4.19 2.50 -17.79
N LEU A 159 -3.00 1.93 -17.61
CA LEU A 159 -1.87 2.21 -18.50
C LEU A 159 -2.17 1.69 -19.93
N ASP A 160 -2.69 0.48 -20.03
CA ASP A 160 -3.09 -0.11 -21.32
C ASP A 160 -4.22 0.68 -21.99
N GLU A 161 -5.18 1.18 -21.20
CA GLU A 161 -6.27 2.02 -21.69
C GLU A 161 -5.78 3.36 -22.27
N ILE A 162 -4.73 3.96 -21.69
CA ILE A 162 -4.11 5.17 -22.24
C ILE A 162 -3.57 4.90 -23.63
N VAL A 163 -2.86 3.78 -23.81
CA VAL A 163 -2.31 3.42 -25.12
C VAL A 163 -3.43 3.13 -26.11
N ARG A 164 -4.41 2.32 -25.72
CA ARG A 164 -5.55 2.00 -26.55
C ARG A 164 -6.26 3.25 -27.06
N LYS A 165 -6.47 4.26 -26.23
CA LYS A 165 -7.09 5.52 -26.63
C LYS A 165 -6.26 6.33 -27.63
N THR A 166 -4.94 6.23 -27.59
CA THR A 166 -4.09 6.92 -28.61
C THR A 166 -4.12 6.24 -29.98
N GLN A 167 -4.58 5.01 -30.04
CA GLN A 167 -4.69 4.26 -31.30
C GLN A 167 -6.05 4.42 -32.00
N ILE A 168 -7.03 5.05 -31.33
CA ILE A 168 -8.34 5.32 -31.93
C ILE A 168 -8.16 6.44 -32.95
N PRO A 169 -8.51 6.22 -34.26
CA PRO A 169 -8.46 7.28 -35.24
C PRO A 169 -9.42 8.40 -34.90
N VAL A 170 -8.98 9.64 -35.12
CA VAL A 170 -9.84 10.80 -34.97
C VAL A 170 -10.85 10.82 -36.10
N GLU A 171 -12.14 10.87 -35.79
CA GLU A 171 -13.19 10.92 -36.78
C GLU A 171 -13.30 12.32 -37.43
N ASN A 172 -13.81 12.35 -38.67
CA ASN A 172 -14.05 13.61 -39.37
C ASN A 172 -15.07 14.45 -38.60
N GLY A 173 -14.68 15.66 -38.21
CA GLY A 173 -15.49 16.59 -37.37
C GLY A 173 -15.19 16.57 -35.90
N GLU A 174 -14.51 15.56 -35.35
CA GLU A 174 -14.12 15.52 -33.95
C GLU A 174 -13.15 16.67 -33.56
N PRO A 175 -12.17 17.04 -34.41
CA PRO A 175 -11.32 18.20 -34.14
C PRO A 175 -12.12 19.52 -34.04
N ASP A 176 -13.19 19.68 -34.81
CA ASP A 176 -14.04 20.85 -34.76
C ASP A 176 -14.87 20.87 -33.48
N LEU A 177 -15.37 19.74 -33.03
CA LEU A 177 -16.06 19.60 -31.74
C LEU A 177 -15.16 19.95 -30.57
N ILE A 178 -13.92 19.43 -30.54
CA ILE A 178 -12.93 19.74 -29.49
C ILE A 178 -12.63 21.24 -29.49
N ARG A 179 -12.52 21.86 -30.67
CA ARG A 179 -12.28 23.28 -30.81
C ARG A 179 -13.45 24.14 -30.32
N ILE A 180 -14.70 23.69 -30.51
CA ILE A 180 -15.91 24.35 -29.99
C ILE A 180 -15.99 24.24 -28.47
N LEU A 181 -15.58 23.11 -27.90
CA LEU A 181 -15.57 22.85 -26.45
C LEU A 181 -14.38 23.50 -25.73
N ASP A 182 -13.40 24.05 -26.44
CA ASP A 182 -12.27 24.78 -25.87
C ASP A 182 -12.74 26.13 -25.32
N THR A 183 -13.01 26.17 -24.02
CA THR A 183 -13.49 27.38 -23.35
C THR A 183 -12.52 28.58 -23.42
N ALA A 184 -11.23 28.32 -23.66
CA ALA A 184 -10.23 29.38 -23.88
C ALA A 184 -10.39 30.07 -25.24
N ARG A 185 -11.09 29.44 -26.19
CA ARG A 185 -11.42 29.95 -27.50
C ARG A 185 -12.92 30.29 -27.67
N ALA A 186 -13.72 30.03 -26.64
CA ALA A 186 -15.10 30.43 -26.62
C ALA A 186 -15.18 31.97 -26.81
N ILE A 187 -15.97 32.42 -27.81
CA ILE A 187 -16.21 33.83 -28.00
C ILE A 187 -16.81 34.36 -26.70
N PRO A 188 -16.19 35.33 -26.02
CA PRO A 188 -16.78 35.92 -24.83
C PRO A 188 -18.17 36.45 -25.17
N ASP A 189 -19.13 36.12 -24.31
CA ASP A 189 -20.58 36.43 -24.50
C ASP A 189 -20.84 37.93 -24.29
N ASN A 190 -20.07 38.80 -24.98
CA ASN A 190 -20.16 40.26 -24.93
C ASN A 190 -21.20 40.84 -25.88
N LYS A 191 -22.07 40.00 -26.46
CA LYS A 191 -23.15 40.45 -27.36
C LYS A 191 -24.53 40.43 -26.72
N LYS A 192 -24.65 40.67 -25.41
CA LYS A 192 -25.98 40.85 -24.80
C LYS A 192 -26.50 42.29 -24.80
N ASP A 193 -25.69 43.26 -25.20
CA ASP A 193 -26.07 44.65 -25.06
C ASP A 193 -26.50 45.37 -26.39
N ASP A 194 -26.47 44.68 -27.54
CA ASP A 194 -26.78 45.35 -28.82
C ASP A 194 -28.14 44.97 -29.46
N LEU A 195 -29.04 44.35 -28.70
CA LEU A 195 -30.43 44.20 -29.16
C LEU A 195 -31.36 45.09 -28.36
N MET A 196 -31.06 46.41 -28.32
CA MET A 196 -32.07 47.42 -28.14
C MET A 196 -32.80 47.59 -29.49
N PHE A 197 -34.03 47.11 -29.58
CA PHE A 197 -34.93 47.44 -30.67
C PHE A 197 -35.26 48.96 -30.58
N PRO A 198 -35.06 49.74 -31.61
CA PRO A 198 -35.57 51.09 -31.62
C PRO A 198 -37.08 51.03 -31.74
N ASP A 199 -37.77 51.92 -30.98
CA ASP A 199 -39.21 52.19 -30.99
C ASP A 199 -39.74 52.61 -32.38
#